data_f574410918412b62b5442bd1ca42c7ed
#
_entry.id   f574410918412b62b5442bd1ca42c7ed
#
_cell.length_a   1.000
_cell.length_b   1.000
_cell.length_c   1.000
_cell.angle_alpha   90.00
_cell.angle_beta   90.00
_cell.angle_gamma   90.00
#
_symmetry.space_group_name_H-M   'P 1'
#
loop_
_entity.id
_entity.type
_entity.pdbx_description
1 polymer ?
#
loop_
_entity_poly.entity_id
_entity_poly.type
_entity_poly.pdbx_seq_one_letter_code
_entity_poly.pdbx_strand_id
1 'polypeptide(L)'
;ATVSCFLNEGYEIGSVGTIMPDVEVKIGEENEILLRGKTITKGYYKKAEATAAAIDKDGWFHTGDAGYLKGDQLYLTERIKDLFKTSNGKYVSPQALETKLAIDRYIDQIAIIADQRKFVSALIVPVYGFVKDYAKEKGIEYKNMEELLQHPKVIGLFRARIDTLQQQFAHYEQVKRFTLLPEPFSMERGELTNTLKLKRPVVAKNYKELIDKMYEE
;
A
#
# COMPACT_ATOMS: atom_id res chain seq x y z
N ALA A 1 16.86 -0.93 -17.45
CA ALA A 1 16.45 -0.34 -18.73
C ALA A 1 15.89 1.06 -18.46
N THR A 2 16.18 2.04 -19.31
CA THR A 2 15.55 3.36 -19.25
C THR A 2 14.31 3.32 -20.14
N VAL A 3 13.16 3.66 -19.59
CA VAL A 3 11.85 3.53 -20.26
C VAL A 3 11.22 4.90 -20.48
N SER A 4 11.38 5.79 -19.52
CA SER A 4 10.85 7.15 -19.54
C SER A 4 11.87 8.13 -18.98
N CYS A 5 11.69 9.39 -19.28
CA CYS A 5 12.53 10.47 -18.75
C CYS A 5 11.70 11.73 -18.51
N PHE A 6 12.16 12.56 -17.59
CA PHE A 6 11.63 13.92 -17.44
C PHE A 6 12.28 14.82 -18.49
N LEU A 7 11.46 15.48 -19.27
CA LEU A 7 11.90 16.55 -20.15
C LEU A 7 11.87 17.89 -19.37
N ASN A 8 12.64 18.86 -19.83
CA ASN A 8 12.69 20.18 -19.18
C ASN A 8 11.34 20.91 -19.18
N GLU A 9 10.47 20.54 -20.10
CA GLU A 9 9.11 21.09 -20.23
C GLU A 9 8.10 19.94 -20.35
N GLY A 10 6.88 20.14 -19.85
CA GLY A 10 5.76 19.22 -20.06
C GLY A 10 5.73 17.98 -19.16
N TYR A 11 6.49 17.94 -18.05
CA TYR A 11 6.33 16.86 -17.08
C TYR A 11 5.10 17.09 -16.18
N GLU A 12 4.46 16.00 -15.78
CA GLU A 12 3.37 16.05 -14.82
C GLU A 12 3.83 15.47 -13.46
N ILE A 13 3.47 16.15 -12.36
CA ILE A 13 3.77 15.67 -11.01
C ILE A 13 3.08 14.32 -10.78
N GLY A 14 3.83 13.34 -10.30
CA GLY A 14 3.37 11.97 -10.06
C GLY A 14 3.62 11.02 -11.23
N SER A 15 3.98 11.51 -12.43
CA SER A 15 4.45 10.65 -13.51
C SER A 15 5.90 10.21 -13.28
N VAL A 16 6.32 9.15 -13.95
CA VAL A 16 7.73 8.73 -14.07
C VAL A 16 8.37 9.26 -15.34
N GLY A 17 7.70 10.19 -16.02
CA GLY A 17 8.17 10.91 -17.20
C GLY A 17 7.55 10.43 -18.50
N THR A 18 7.98 11.09 -19.59
CA THR A 18 7.58 10.79 -20.97
C THR A 18 8.26 9.53 -21.47
N ILE A 19 7.52 8.68 -22.19
CA ILE A 19 8.05 7.46 -22.79
C ILE A 19 9.15 7.81 -23.80
N MET A 20 10.27 7.09 -23.74
CA MET A 20 11.39 7.29 -24.66
C MET A 20 11.05 6.80 -26.08
N PRO A 21 11.60 7.43 -27.14
CA PRO A 21 11.21 7.15 -28.53
C PRO A 21 11.35 5.68 -28.97
N ASP A 22 12.34 4.95 -28.49
CA ASP A 22 12.60 3.55 -28.89
C ASP A 22 11.97 2.53 -27.93
N VAL A 23 10.98 2.95 -27.13
CA VAL A 23 10.28 2.10 -26.15
C VAL A 23 8.78 2.11 -26.44
N GLU A 24 8.24 0.93 -26.56
CA GLU A 24 6.80 0.71 -26.61
C GLU A 24 6.30 0.36 -25.19
N VAL A 25 5.23 1.00 -24.76
CA VAL A 25 4.57 0.73 -23.48
C VAL A 25 3.12 0.34 -23.76
N LYS A 26 2.67 -0.73 -23.14
CA LYS A 26 1.28 -1.20 -23.19
C LYS A 26 0.80 -1.51 -21.78
N ILE A 27 -0.43 -1.18 -21.49
CA ILE A 27 -1.10 -1.59 -20.25
C ILE A 27 -1.84 -2.89 -20.52
N GLY A 28 -1.44 -3.95 -19.81
CA GLY A 28 -1.98 -5.29 -19.89
C GLY A 28 -3.09 -5.56 -18.88
N GLU A 29 -3.29 -6.84 -18.56
CA GLU A 29 -4.20 -7.27 -17.51
C GLU A 29 -3.73 -6.76 -16.13
N GLU A 30 -4.64 -6.59 -15.19
CA GLU A 30 -4.34 -6.05 -13.84
C GLU A 30 -3.61 -4.69 -13.85
N ASN A 31 -3.76 -3.93 -14.95
CA ASN A 31 -3.02 -2.70 -15.22
C ASN A 31 -1.50 -2.89 -15.27
N GLU A 32 -0.99 -4.08 -15.59
CA GLU A 32 0.43 -4.34 -15.72
C GLU A 32 1.06 -3.49 -16.82
N ILE A 33 2.18 -2.87 -16.51
CA ILE A 33 3.01 -2.16 -17.49
C ILE A 33 3.83 -3.20 -18.25
N LEU A 34 3.57 -3.32 -19.54
CA LEU A 34 4.31 -4.17 -20.46
C LEU A 34 5.23 -3.31 -21.32
N LEU A 35 6.46 -3.75 -21.48
CA LEU A 35 7.50 -2.98 -22.16
C LEU A 35 8.09 -3.76 -23.33
N ARG A 36 8.36 -3.06 -24.44
CA ARG A 36 9.10 -3.62 -25.59
C ARG A 36 10.01 -2.54 -26.18
N GLY A 37 11.19 -2.90 -26.63
CA GLY A 37 12.10 -1.96 -27.27
C GLY A 37 13.57 -2.29 -27.08
N LYS A 38 14.43 -1.48 -27.70
CA LYS A 38 15.90 -1.72 -27.73
C LYS A 38 16.56 -1.59 -26.36
N THR A 39 15.98 -0.82 -25.45
CA THR A 39 16.52 -0.61 -24.09
C THR A 39 16.10 -1.70 -23.11
N ILE A 40 15.15 -2.57 -23.52
CA ILE A 40 14.64 -3.65 -22.69
C ILE A 40 15.58 -4.85 -22.78
N THR A 41 15.74 -5.54 -21.65
CA THR A 41 16.60 -6.74 -21.58
C THR A 41 16.15 -7.81 -22.57
N LYS A 42 17.11 -8.55 -23.14
CA LYS A 42 16.84 -9.74 -23.96
C LYS A 42 16.56 -10.99 -23.13
N GLY A 43 16.74 -10.91 -21.82
CA GLY A 43 16.53 -12.03 -20.89
C GLY A 43 17.52 -12.03 -19.74
N TYR A 44 17.36 -13.01 -18.86
CA TYR A 44 18.21 -13.23 -17.70
C TYR A 44 19.34 -14.21 -18.04
N TYR A 45 20.59 -13.82 -17.79
CA TYR A 45 21.76 -14.63 -18.09
C TYR A 45 21.68 -16.03 -17.47
N LYS A 46 21.77 -17.06 -18.32
CA LYS A 46 21.68 -18.50 -17.93
C LYS A 46 20.41 -18.88 -17.19
N LYS A 47 19.28 -18.15 -17.36
CA LYS A 47 17.98 -18.43 -16.72
C LYS A 47 16.87 -18.42 -17.78
N ALA A 48 16.83 -19.49 -18.60
CA ALA A 48 15.88 -19.59 -19.71
C ALA A 48 14.42 -19.57 -19.23
N GLU A 49 14.09 -20.31 -18.18
CA GLU A 49 12.73 -20.36 -17.61
C GLU A 49 12.27 -19.00 -17.08
N ALA A 50 13.15 -18.29 -16.32
CA ALA A 50 12.84 -16.96 -15.82
C ALA A 50 12.69 -15.93 -16.96
N THR A 51 13.46 -16.11 -18.06
CA THR A 51 13.33 -15.28 -19.25
C THR A 51 11.99 -15.52 -19.94
N ALA A 52 11.60 -16.79 -20.15
CA ALA A 52 10.33 -17.14 -20.77
C ALA A 52 9.11 -16.72 -19.91
N ALA A 53 9.27 -16.67 -18.61
CA ALA A 53 8.22 -16.16 -17.70
C ALA A 53 8.11 -14.62 -17.72
N ALA A 54 9.21 -13.92 -18.04
CA ALA A 54 9.24 -12.46 -18.00
C ALA A 54 9.05 -11.81 -19.38
N ILE A 55 9.30 -12.53 -20.49
CA ILE A 55 9.14 -12.02 -21.86
C ILE A 55 8.20 -12.98 -22.59
N ASP A 56 7.05 -12.48 -23.02
CA ASP A 56 6.09 -13.28 -23.76
C ASP A 56 6.53 -13.55 -25.21
N LYS A 57 5.76 -14.39 -25.92
CA LYS A 57 6.02 -14.78 -27.31
C LYS A 57 6.00 -13.61 -28.31
N ASP A 58 5.33 -12.53 -27.96
CA ASP A 58 5.22 -11.31 -28.77
C ASP A 58 6.32 -10.29 -28.42
N GLY A 59 7.24 -10.65 -27.52
CA GLY A 59 8.40 -9.87 -27.12
C GLY A 59 8.11 -8.79 -26.08
N TRP A 60 6.95 -8.86 -25.40
CA TRP A 60 6.63 -7.94 -24.31
C TRP A 60 7.26 -8.42 -23.00
N PHE A 61 7.97 -7.54 -22.36
CA PHE A 61 8.53 -7.75 -21.03
C PHE A 61 7.46 -7.41 -19.97
N HIS A 62 7.12 -8.38 -19.15
CA HIS A 62 6.25 -8.26 -17.99
C HIS A 62 7.02 -7.66 -16.84
N THR A 63 6.70 -6.41 -16.47
CA THR A 63 7.43 -5.70 -15.42
C THR A 63 7.04 -6.15 -14.01
N GLY A 64 5.83 -6.65 -13.84
CA GLY A 64 5.22 -6.90 -12.54
C GLY A 64 4.85 -5.61 -11.80
N ASP A 65 4.94 -4.47 -12.46
CA ASP A 65 4.55 -3.16 -11.93
C ASP A 65 3.22 -2.74 -12.59
N ALA A 66 2.26 -2.28 -11.79
CA ALA A 66 0.99 -1.73 -12.29
C ALA A 66 1.11 -0.23 -12.52
N GLY A 67 0.34 0.27 -13.49
CA GLY A 67 0.32 1.69 -13.82
C GLY A 67 -0.65 2.03 -14.92
N TYR A 68 -0.58 3.26 -15.40
CA TYR A 68 -1.41 3.76 -16.50
C TYR A 68 -0.67 4.81 -17.32
N LEU A 69 -1.20 5.06 -18.50
CA LEU A 69 -0.73 6.11 -19.39
C LEU A 69 -1.73 7.28 -19.38
N LYS A 70 -1.21 8.49 -19.39
CA LYS A 70 -1.97 9.71 -19.66
C LYS A 70 -1.24 10.48 -20.76
N GLY A 71 -1.72 10.38 -22.00
CA GLY A 71 -0.93 10.79 -23.16
C GLY A 71 0.33 9.93 -23.28
N ASP A 72 1.48 10.59 -23.33
CA ASP A 72 2.82 9.99 -23.37
C ASP A 72 3.48 9.88 -21.99
N GLN A 73 2.80 10.31 -20.93
CA GLN A 73 3.28 10.24 -19.55
C GLN A 73 2.95 8.88 -18.93
N LEU A 74 3.95 8.22 -18.35
CA LEU A 74 3.79 6.97 -17.64
C LEU A 74 3.64 7.23 -16.14
N TYR A 75 2.65 6.58 -15.53
CA TYR A 75 2.39 6.60 -14.09
C TYR A 75 2.51 5.20 -13.51
N LEU A 76 3.36 5.05 -12.50
CA LEU A 76 3.44 3.85 -11.69
C LEU A 76 2.46 3.96 -10.52
N THR A 77 1.73 2.90 -10.26
CA THR A 77 0.86 2.81 -9.07
C THR A 77 1.51 1.94 -8.00
N GLU A 78 1.81 0.68 -8.32
CA GLU A 78 2.45 -0.25 -7.39
C GLU A 78 2.90 -1.54 -8.07
N ARG A 79 3.44 -2.48 -7.30
CA ARG A 79 3.77 -3.83 -7.78
C ARG A 79 2.55 -4.74 -7.72
N ILE A 80 2.30 -5.50 -8.79
CA ILE A 80 1.19 -6.46 -8.87
C ILE A 80 1.29 -7.50 -7.75
N LYS A 81 2.50 -7.96 -7.42
CA LYS A 81 2.75 -8.91 -6.32
C LYS A 81 2.46 -8.34 -4.93
N ASP A 82 2.42 -7.02 -4.80
CA ASP A 82 2.15 -6.33 -3.55
C ASP A 82 0.65 -5.97 -3.40
N LEU A 83 -0.14 -6.19 -4.48
CA LEU A 83 -1.60 -6.09 -4.43
C LEU A 83 -2.19 -7.20 -3.57
N PHE A 84 -3.16 -6.84 -2.73
CA PHE A 84 -3.96 -7.82 -2.02
C PHE A 84 -5.17 -8.24 -2.83
N LYS A 85 -5.39 -9.53 -2.94
CA LYS A 85 -6.62 -10.07 -3.54
C LYS A 85 -7.58 -10.43 -2.41
N THR A 86 -8.68 -9.68 -2.30
CA THR A 86 -9.73 -9.99 -1.32
C THR A 86 -10.42 -11.30 -1.65
N SER A 87 -11.13 -11.90 -0.68
CA SER A 87 -11.92 -13.12 -0.89
C SER A 87 -13.00 -12.96 -1.96
N ASN A 88 -13.39 -11.73 -2.27
CA ASN A 88 -14.34 -11.40 -3.34
C ASN A 88 -13.67 -11.15 -4.70
N GLY A 89 -12.37 -11.44 -4.81
CA GLY A 89 -11.60 -11.32 -6.05
C GLY A 89 -11.24 -9.88 -6.46
N LYS A 90 -11.47 -8.89 -5.59
CA LYS A 90 -11.08 -7.51 -5.85
C LYS A 90 -9.62 -7.28 -5.45
N TYR A 91 -8.89 -6.51 -6.26
CA TYR A 91 -7.53 -6.11 -5.95
C TYR A 91 -7.55 -4.80 -5.16
N VAL A 92 -6.70 -4.73 -4.14
CA VAL A 92 -6.53 -3.58 -3.25
C VAL A 92 -5.05 -3.25 -3.17
N SER A 93 -4.73 -1.98 -3.32
CA SER A 93 -3.41 -1.42 -3.12
C SER A 93 -3.16 -1.11 -1.65
N PRO A 94 -2.43 -1.95 -0.89
CA PRO A 94 -2.15 -1.63 0.50
C PRO A 94 -1.25 -0.40 0.63
N GLN A 95 -0.26 -0.25 -0.25
CA GLN A 95 0.69 0.86 -0.19
C GLN A 95 0.04 2.21 -0.50
N ALA A 96 -0.89 2.27 -1.46
CA ALA A 96 -1.61 3.49 -1.78
C ALA A 96 -2.46 3.97 -0.59
N LEU A 97 -3.18 3.04 0.06
CA LEU A 97 -3.95 3.33 1.27
C LEU A 97 -3.06 3.76 2.43
N GLU A 98 -1.99 3.02 2.71
CA GLU A 98 -1.04 3.34 3.78
C GLU A 98 -0.43 4.72 3.60
N THR A 99 0.06 5.02 2.39
CA THR A 99 0.63 6.33 2.07
C THR A 99 -0.39 7.45 2.27
N LYS A 100 -1.64 7.24 1.85
CA LYS A 100 -2.69 8.25 2.00
C LYS A 100 -3.10 8.45 3.45
N LEU A 101 -3.23 7.39 4.22
CA LEU A 101 -3.65 7.48 5.62
C LEU A 101 -2.51 7.96 6.53
N ALA A 102 -1.25 7.65 6.22
CA ALA A 102 -0.09 8.07 7.00
C ALA A 102 0.20 9.58 6.95
N ILE A 103 -0.46 10.35 6.07
CA ILE A 103 -0.37 11.83 6.11
C ILE A 103 -1.13 12.43 7.31
N ASP A 104 -1.94 11.64 8.00
CA ASP A 104 -2.66 12.10 9.17
C ASP A 104 -1.75 12.23 10.38
N ARG A 105 -1.78 13.37 11.05
CA ARG A 105 -0.92 13.66 12.20
C ARG A 105 -1.11 12.70 13.39
N TYR A 106 -2.22 11.98 13.48
CA TYR A 106 -2.48 11.02 14.54
C TYR A 106 -1.96 9.62 14.22
N ILE A 107 -1.55 9.35 12.97
CA ILE A 107 -1.10 8.04 12.52
C ILE A 107 0.43 8.08 12.37
N ASP A 108 1.12 7.26 13.17
CA ASP A 108 2.57 7.08 13.10
C ASP A 108 2.93 5.96 12.12
N GLN A 109 2.31 4.78 12.29
CA GLN A 109 2.51 3.63 11.42
C GLN A 109 1.17 2.99 11.11
N ILE A 110 1.05 2.40 9.94
CA ILE A 110 -0.16 1.72 9.51
C ILE A 110 0.17 0.49 8.69
N ALA A 111 -0.54 -0.59 8.93
CA ALA A 111 -0.47 -1.80 8.12
C ALA A 111 -1.88 -2.16 7.63
N ILE A 112 -2.08 -2.15 6.32
CA ILE A 112 -3.33 -2.57 5.69
C ILE A 112 -3.38 -4.11 5.64
N ILE A 113 -4.54 -4.65 5.97
CA ILE A 113 -4.87 -6.08 5.95
C ILE A 113 -6.07 -6.27 5.04
N ALA A 114 -5.91 -7.03 3.95
CA ALA A 114 -6.99 -7.31 3.00
C ALA A 114 -6.81 -8.64 2.26
N ASP A 115 -5.59 -9.20 2.24
CA ASP A 115 -5.32 -10.41 1.48
C ASP A 115 -6.16 -11.59 1.97
N GLN A 116 -6.92 -12.20 1.02
CA GLN A 116 -7.88 -13.28 1.26
C GLN A 116 -8.97 -12.95 2.30
N ARG A 117 -9.19 -11.66 2.60
CA ARG A 117 -10.19 -11.20 3.57
C ARG A 117 -11.43 -10.62 2.88
N LYS A 118 -12.58 -10.61 3.60
CA LYS A 118 -13.88 -10.13 3.07
C LYS A 118 -13.88 -8.63 2.77
N PHE A 119 -13.09 -7.84 3.50
CA PHE A 119 -12.97 -6.38 3.39
C PHE A 119 -11.60 -5.92 3.88
N VAL A 120 -11.29 -4.65 3.64
CA VAL A 120 -10.05 -4.03 4.08
C VAL A 120 -10.14 -3.64 5.55
N SER A 121 -9.13 -4.03 6.32
CA SER A 121 -8.92 -3.57 7.71
C SER A 121 -7.51 -3.01 7.88
N ALA A 122 -7.24 -2.39 9.03
CA ALA A 122 -5.95 -1.80 9.33
C ALA A 122 -5.51 -2.03 10.77
N LEU A 123 -4.21 -2.26 10.96
CA LEU A 123 -3.54 -2.08 12.24
C LEU A 123 -2.87 -0.71 12.23
N ILE A 124 -3.14 0.11 13.23
CA ILE A 124 -2.69 1.50 13.27
C ILE A 124 -1.93 1.75 14.56
N VAL A 125 -0.72 2.21 14.44
CA VAL A 125 0.07 2.77 15.54
C VAL A 125 -0.19 4.26 15.59
N PRO A 126 -0.81 4.77 16.66
CA PRO A 126 -1.07 6.19 16.78
C PRO A 126 0.18 6.97 17.21
N VAL A 127 0.21 8.26 16.91
CA VAL A 127 1.11 9.20 17.57
C VAL A 127 0.59 9.43 18.99
N TYR A 128 1.11 8.67 19.95
CA TYR A 128 0.59 8.61 21.33
C TYR A 128 0.49 9.98 22.01
N GLY A 129 1.40 10.90 21.70
CA GLY A 129 1.36 12.26 22.23
C GLY A 129 0.05 12.97 21.88
N PHE A 130 -0.33 12.98 20.62
CA PHE A 130 -1.58 13.60 20.19
C PHE A 130 -2.83 12.92 20.74
N VAL A 131 -2.80 11.60 20.93
CA VAL A 131 -3.92 10.88 21.57
C VAL A 131 -4.07 11.26 23.04
N LYS A 132 -2.96 11.40 23.78
CA LYS A 132 -2.97 11.87 25.17
C LYS A 132 -3.48 13.31 25.28
N ASP A 133 -3.05 14.20 24.38
CA ASP A 133 -3.53 15.58 24.34
C ASP A 133 -5.04 15.65 24.07
N TYR A 134 -5.52 14.84 23.12
CA TYR A 134 -6.94 14.69 22.83
C TYR A 134 -7.72 14.16 24.05
N ALA A 135 -7.17 13.16 24.74
CA ALA A 135 -7.80 12.62 25.96
C ALA A 135 -7.95 13.70 27.04
N LYS A 136 -6.90 14.49 27.25
CA LYS A 136 -6.91 15.63 28.18
C LYS A 136 -7.95 16.68 27.79
N GLU A 137 -8.01 17.04 26.51
CA GLU A 137 -9.00 18.00 25.99
C GLU A 137 -10.45 17.51 26.20
N LYS A 138 -10.69 16.21 26.01
CA LYS A 138 -12.03 15.60 26.10
C LYS A 138 -12.38 15.07 27.49
N GLY A 139 -11.52 15.27 28.49
CA GLY A 139 -11.74 14.78 29.85
C GLY A 139 -11.87 13.25 29.91
N ILE A 140 -11.04 12.52 29.15
CA ILE A 140 -11.04 11.06 29.15
C ILE A 140 -10.08 10.58 30.24
N GLU A 141 -10.61 9.86 31.22
CA GLU A 141 -9.83 9.16 32.23
C GLU A 141 -9.44 7.76 31.72
N TYR A 142 -8.22 7.34 31.95
CA TYR A 142 -7.71 6.03 31.55
C TYR A 142 -6.56 5.59 32.46
N LYS A 143 -6.39 4.28 32.63
CA LYS A 143 -5.35 3.69 33.49
C LYS A 143 -4.05 3.42 32.71
N ASN A 144 -4.18 3.01 31.46
CA ASN A 144 -3.07 2.66 30.59
C ASN A 144 -3.39 2.98 29.13
N MET A 145 -2.39 2.85 28.24
CA MET A 145 -2.54 3.16 26.83
C MET A 145 -3.57 2.26 26.14
N GLU A 146 -3.63 1.00 26.48
CA GLU A 146 -4.57 0.03 25.87
C GLU A 146 -6.02 0.46 26.11
N GLU A 147 -6.35 0.85 27.35
CA GLU A 147 -7.69 1.34 27.72
C GLU A 147 -8.03 2.63 26.96
N LEU A 148 -7.06 3.56 26.86
CA LEU A 148 -7.24 4.81 26.11
C LEU A 148 -7.53 4.55 24.63
N LEU A 149 -6.79 3.64 24.01
CA LEU A 149 -6.93 3.33 22.58
C LEU A 149 -8.23 2.60 22.25
N GLN A 150 -8.84 1.94 23.23
CA GLN A 150 -10.16 1.30 23.10
C GLN A 150 -11.32 2.24 23.44
N HIS A 151 -11.03 3.45 23.95
CA HIS A 151 -12.08 4.38 24.37
C HIS A 151 -12.91 4.84 23.16
N PRO A 152 -14.26 4.82 23.20
CA PRO A 152 -15.14 5.12 22.07
C PRO A 152 -14.86 6.47 21.39
N LYS A 153 -14.54 7.52 22.17
CA LYS A 153 -14.21 8.85 21.64
C LYS A 153 -12.90 8.80 20.81
N VAL A 154 -11.92 8.01 21.23
CA VAL A 154 -10.64 7.85 20.48
C VAL A 154 -10.88 7.05 19.23
N ILE A 155 -11.61 5.94 19.30
CA ILE A 155 -12.01 5.17 18.10
C ILE A 155 -12.79 6.05 17.12
N GLY A 156 -13.75 6.84 17.62
CA GLY A 156 -14.53 7.79 16.81
C GLY A 156 -13.66 8.86 16.13
N LEU A 157 -12.64 9.37 16.82
CA LEU A 157 -11.67 10.30 16.24
C LEU A 157 -10.95 9.67 15.04
N PHE A 158 -10.37 8.48 15.21
CA PHE A 158 -9.66 7.79 14.12
C PHE A 158 -10.61 7.42 12.97
N ARG A 159 -11.83 6.95 13.28
CA ARG A 159 -12.83 6.63 12.24
C ARG A 159 -13.13 7.84 11.36
N ALA A 160 -13.45 8.99 11.94
CA ALA A 160 -13.77 10.20 11.19
C ALA A 160 -12.59 10.66 10.29
N ARG A 161 -11.36 10.53 10.79
CA ARG A 161 -10.15 10.91 10.03
C ARG A 161 -9.89 9.95 8.87
N ILE A 162 -9.97 8.65 9.11
CA ILE A 162 -9.83 7.61 8.08
C ILE A 162 -10.90 7.81 7.02
N ASP A 163 -12.16 7.99 7.39
CA ASP A 163 -13.27 8.15 6.45
C ASP A 163 -13.09 9.38 5.56
N THR A 164 -12.54 10.47 6.10
CA THR A 164 -12.22 11.68 5.31
C THR A 164 -11.11 11.42 4.30
N LEU A 165 -10.02 10.76 4.71
CA LEU A 165 -8.84 10.58 3.88
C LEU A 165 -9.04 9.54 2.78
N GLN A 166 -9.90 8.53 3.01
CA GLN A 166 -10.12 7.44 2.07
C GLN A 166 -11.23 7.69 1.04
N GLN A 167 -11.87 8.85 1.03
CA GLN A 167 -13.00 9.15 0.11
C GLN A 167 -12.66 8.97 -1.38
N GLN A 168 -11.41 9.15 -1.76
CA GLN A 168 -10.95 8.99 -3.14
C GLN A 168 -10.83 7.53 -3.60
N PHE A 169 -10.83 6.57 -2.66
CA PHE A 169 -10.71 5.15 -2.97
C PHE A 169 -12.10 4.53 -3.20
N ALA A 170 -12.15 3.51 -4.05
CA ALA A 170 -13.37 2.77 -4.28
C ALA A 170 -13.88 2.13 -2.97
N HIS A 171 -15.18 1.95 -2.85
CA HIS A 171 -15.82 1.49 -1.60
C HIS A 171 -15.26 0.15 -1.08
N TYR A 172 -14.85 -0.75 -1.99
CA TYR A 172 -14.25 -2.03 -1.62
C TYR A 172 -12.79 -1.91 -1.16
N GLU A 173 -12.10 -0.81 -1.48
CA GLU A 173 -10.73 -0.53 -1.04
C GLU A 173 -10.68 0.15 0.33
N GLN A 174 -11.79 0.75 0.76
CA GLN A 174 -11.83 1.52 2.00
C GLN A 174 -11.72 0.64 3.24
N VAL A 175 -10.96 1.11 4.23
CA VAL A 175 -10.80 0.48 5.54
C VAL A 175 -12.14 0.45 6.28
N LYS A 176 -12.67 -0.73 6.52
CA LYS A 176 -13.95 -0.94 7.22
C LYS A 176 -13.78 -1.09 8.73
N ARG A 177 -12.73 -1.78 9.16
CA ARG A 177 -12.41 -1.97 10.58
C ARG A 177 -10.92 -1.69 10.81
N PHE A 178 -10.57 -1.27 12.00
CA PHE A 178 -9.17 -1.06 12.40
C PHE A 178 -8.98 -1.34 13.88
N THR A 179 -7.74 -1.62 14.25
CA THR A 179 -7.30 -1.76 15.63
C THR A 179 -6.15 -0.80 15.88
N LEU A 180 -6.24 -0.04 16.97
CA LEU A 180 -5.15 0.83 17.44
C LEU A 180 -4.19 0.01 18.30
N LEU A 181 -2.90 0.08 17.99
CA LEU A 181 -1.88 -0.67 18.67
C LEU A 181 -1.23 0.16 19.79
N PRO A 182 -1.01 -0.42 20.99
CA PRO A 182 -0.35 0.27 22.10
C PRO A 182 1.17 0.35 21.95
N GLU A 183 1.76 -0.40 21.01
CA GLU A 183 3.18 -0.43 20.72
C GLU A 183 3.46 -0.27 19.22
N PRO A 184 4.56 0.41 18.83
CA PRO A 184 4.93 0.59 17.44
C PRO A 184 5.44 -0.73 16.83
N PHE A 185 5.34 -0.89 15.50
CA PHE A 185 6.05 -1.95 14.79
C PHE A 185 7.57 -1.77 14.96
N SER A 186 8.31 -2.87 15.12
CA SER A 186 9.74 -2.80 15.39
C SER A 186 10.58 -3.77 14.55
N MET A 187 11.87 -3.41 14.39
CA MET A 187 12.87 -4.29 13.78
C MET A 187 13.21 -5.49 14.69
N GLU A 188 13.18 -5.30 16.00
CA GLU A 188 13.49 -6.33 16.99
C GLU A 188 12.49 -7.47 16.93
N ARG A 189 11.19 -7.17 16.75
CA ARG A 189 10.14 -8.18 16.51
C ARG A 189 10.10 -8.68 15.07
N GLY A 190 11.02 -8.20 14.23
CA GLY A 190 11.11 -8.57 12.83
C GLY A 190 10.01 -8.01 11.93
N GLU A 191 9.22 -7.07 12.40
CA GLU A 191 8.06 -6.47 11.71
C GLU A 191 8.47 -5.44 10.66
N LEU A 192 9.65 -4.85 10.84
CA LEU A 192 10.24 -3.89 9.92
C LEU A 192 11.55 -4.40 9.32
N THR A 193 11.85 -3.95 8.10
CA THR A 193 13.18 -4.10 7.50
C THR A 193 14.14 -3.04 8.07
N ASN A 194 15.45 -3.17 7.77
CA ASN A 194 16.45 -2.14 8.11
C ASN A 194 16.16 -0.76 7.47
N THR A 195 15.31 -0.72 6.44
CA THR A 195 14.85 0.50 5.79
C THR A 195 13.45 0.91 6.25
N LEU A 196 13.00 0.40 7.40
CA LEU A 196 11.71 0.69 8.04
C LEU A 196 10.48 0.30 7.19
N LYS A 197 10.62 -0.59 6.21
CA LYS A 197 9.48 -1.12 5.45
C LYS A 197 8.83 -2.27 6.21
N LEU A 198 7.49 -2.32 6.21
CA LEU A 198 6.72 -3.40 6.81
C LEU A 198 7.02 -4.77 6.18
N LYS A 199 7.29 -5.74 7.02
CA LYS A 199 7.33 -7.16 6.65
C LYS A 199 5.94 -7.77 6.88
N ARG A 200 5.04 -7.59 5.93
CA ARG A 200 3.62 -7.95 6.02
C ARG A 200 3.35 -9.37 6.53
N PRO A 201 4.07 -10.42 6.07
CA PRO A 201 3.84 -11.77 6.58
C PRO A 201 4.14 -11.91 8.08
N VAL A 202 5.13 -11.17 8.59
CA VAL A 202 5.49 -11.17 10.01
C VAL A 202 4.42 -10.44 10.82
N VAL A 203 3.99 -9.26 10.36
CA VAL A 203 2.90 -8.49 10.99
C VAL A 203 1.62 -9.32 11.03
N ALA A 204 1.23 -9.95 9.92
CA ALA A 204 0.05 -10.80 9.86
C ALA A 204 0.12 -11.99 10.84
N LYS A 205 1.31 -12.55 11.05
CA LYS A 205 1.54 -13.63 12.02
C LYS A 205 1.48 -13.13 13.46
N ASN A 206 2.20 -12.05 13.77
CA ASN A 206 2.32 -11.53 15.15
C ASN A 206 0.99 -11.01 15.69
N TYR A 207 0.17 -10.43 14.83
CA TYR A 207 -1.12 -9.82 15.20
C TYR A 207 -2.33 -10.65 14.76
N LYS A 208 -2.13 -11.96 14.49
CA LYS A 208 -3.17 -12.83 13.95
C LYS A 208 -4.49 -12.75 14.73
N GLU A 209 -4.44 -12.84 16.05
CA GLU A 209 -5.62 -12.80 16.91
C GLU A 209 -6.39 -11.47 16.81
N LEU A 210 -5.65 -10.34 16.81
CA LEU A 210 -6.26 -9.01 16.64
C LEU A 210 -6.86 -8.84 15.25
N ILE A 211 -6.18 -9.37 14.24
CA ILE A 211 -6.66 -9.36 12.85
C ILE A 211 -7.95 -10.18 12.76
N ASP A 212 -7.94 -11.42 13.23
CA ASP A 212 -9.11 -12.30 13.13
C ASP A 212 -10.32 -11.72 13.85
N LYS A 213 -10.15 -11.10 15.02
CA LYS A 213 -11.18 -10.34 15.72
C LYS A 213 -11.84 -9.25 14.89
N MET A 214 -11.10 -8.59 14.00
CA MET A 214 -11.69 -7.57 13.11
C MET A 214 -12.63 -8.18 12.06
N TYR A 215 -12.59 -9.49 11.82
CA TYR A 215 -13.42 -10.20 10.83
C TYR A 215 -14.51 -11.09 11.47
N GLU A 216 -14.52 -11.20 12.79
CA GLU A 216 -15.64 -11.80 13.53
C GLU A 216 -16.88 -10.89 13.44
N GLU A 217 -18.06 -11.50 13.30
CA GLU A 217 -19.35 -10.79 13.19
C GLU A 217 -19.81 -10.16 14.50
#